data_f57f9e833638887edd4c585f93681087
#
_entry.id   f57f9e833638887edd4c585f93681087
#
_cell.length_a   1.000
_cell.length_b   1.000
_cell.length_c   1.000
_cell.angle_alpha   90.00
_cell.angle_beta   90.00
_cell.angle_gamma   90.00
#
_symmetry.space_group_name_H-M   'P 1'
#
loop_
_entity.id
_entity.type
_entity.pdbx_description
1 polymer ?
#
loop_
_entity_poly.entity_id
_entity_poly.type
_entity_poly.pdbx_seq_one_letter_code
_entity_poly.pdbx_strand_id
1 'polypeptide(L)'
;MKHFLLYFFLCSTSVFGQKIYLPHEVEKTAEPAGGLVHLTQFVASNVQIPFLSSIKGINGRVYVKGVVEPDGSMSDLEISKGLDSLTNKEAIRLMSLYKAWKPATLKGGEKVRQSIIYPIAFKTPPKTNFDSTRFALINYFDDEYRPSTDVRKYQYRSVMSVDKDGYINQDVIYEQLKGGKWKEMSRIPFEEKKIWHKSDFLGNGLDSVQAHHIMGRDKNGASHSSEAIFQKNGKLLAYVEYGLNNKASLIKNYDLNGLVRELQVLSDSATLIMTWFDNGQIRTVSETPTPKPNENREKIYVNAWNRNGDQTVKDGDGYWRSSTRTYEGRLIMEEGAVSAGNKTGKWIGKWTDSTLHYEEIYDKGVFKSGTAYDGAEKRTYDQAVVQPQFKGGPKKFYSFLGQNIRYPMDAARRGVTGRVFLSFVVCEDGSMCDYKVENSAGFGFDEEALRVVKKMSGMWEPGVLRGKVVRVKYNLPINFEVN
;
A
#
# COMPACT_ATOMS: atom_id res chain seq x y z
N MET A 1 -21.22 48.96 -47.65
CA MET A 1 -20.13 48.81 -46.63
C MET A 1 -20.68 49.32 -45.31
N LYS A 2 -21.11 48.38 -44.43
CA LYS A 2 -21.60 48.70 -43.09
C LYS A 2 -20.53 48.19 -42.11
N HIS A 3 -19.87 49.10 -41.41
CA HIS A 3 -18.93 48.83 -40.36
C HIS A 3 -19.68 48.39 -39.10
N PHE A 4 -19.47 47.15 -38.66
CA PHE A 4 -19.92 46.64 -37.37
C PHE A 4 -18.79 46.94 -36.34
N LEU A 5 -19.01 47.89 -35.44
CA LEU A 5 -18.14 48.16 -34.34
C LEU A 5 -18.47 47.13 -33.21
N LEU A 6 -17.54 46.19 -32.96
CA LEU A 6 -17.64 45.26 -31.83
C LEU A 6 -17.12 45.96 -30.58
N TYR A 7 -18.00 46.35 -29.69
CA TYR A 7 -17.63 46.84 -28.36
C TYR A 7 -17.21 45.63 -27.48
N PHE A 8 -15.91 45.48 -27.26
CA PHE A 8 -15.40 44.61 -26.23
C PHE A 8 -15.63 45.28 -24.86
N PHE A 9 -16.64 44.80 -24.12
CA PHE A 9 -16.78 45.11 -22.69
C PHE A 9 -15.68 44.36 -21.92
N LEU A 10 -14.59 45.04 -21.63
CA LEU A 10 -13.64 44.60 -20.62
C LEU A 10 -14.32 44.71 -19.25
N CYS A 11 -14.92 43.63 -18.80
CA CYS A 11 -15.30 43.48 -17.41
C CYS A 11 -14.00 43.37 -16.60
N SER A 12 -13.46 44.48 -16.14
CA SER A 12 -12.44 44.54 -15.10
C SER A 12 -13.09 44.05 -13.81
N THR A 13 -13.06 42.73 -13.55
CA THR A 13 -13.27 42.21 -12.21
C THR A 13 -12.12 42.71 -11.35
N SER A 14 -12.34 43.82 -10.64
CA SER A 14 -11.52 44.22 -9.50
C SER A 14 -11.55 43.05 -8.53
N VAL A 15 -10.43 42.29 -8.45
CA VAL A 15 -10.17 41.31 -7.39
C VAL A 15 -10.00 42.11 -6.11
N PHE A 16 -11.10 42.58 -5.52
CA PHE A 16 -11.12 42.97 -4.12
C PHE A 16 -10.84 41.68 -3.35
N GLY A 17 -9.73 41.62 -2.61
CA GLY A 17 -9.41 40.49 -1.74
C GLY A 17 -10.62 40.23 -0.86
N GLN A 18 -11.27 39.08 -1.00
CA GLN A 18 -12.43 38.71 -0.18
C GLN A 18 -12.00 38.79 1.29
N LYS A 19 -12.87 39.43 2.14
CA LYS A 19 -12.60 39.55 3.57
C LYS A 19 -12.28 38.21 4.22
N ILE A 20 -11.20 38.17 5.01
CA ILE A 20 -10.85 37.04 5.87
C ILE A 20 -11.42 37.29 7.24
N TYR A 21 -12.27 36.36 7.72
CA TYR A 21 -12.95 36.44 8.98
C TYR A 21 -12.11 35.78 10.09
N LEU A 22 -12.24 36.31 11.31
CA LEU A 22 -11.73 35.69 12.53
C LEU A 22 -12.82 34.76 13.13
N PRO A 23 -12.44 33.78 14.02
CA PRO A 23 -13.40 32.82 14.59
C PRO A 23 -14.63 33.45 15.27
N HIS A 24 -14.49 34.62 15.88
CA HIS A 24 -15.60 35.33 16.57
C HIS A 24 -16.51 36.15 15.65
N GLU A 25 -16.16 36.30 14.37
CA GLU A 25 -16.94 37.06 13.37
C GLU A 25 -17.88 36.16 12.54
N VAL A 26 -17.85 34.86 12.73
CA VAL A 26 -18.62 33.85 11.96
C VAL A 26 -19.63 33.15 12.85
N GLU A 27 -20.72 32.65 12.28
CA GLU A 27 -21.71 31.86 13.02
C GLU A 27 -21.19 30.44 13.30
N LYS A 28 -20.60 29.80 12.27
CA LYS A 28 -19.92 28.50 12.42
C LYS A 28 -18.50 28.64 11.97
N THR A 29 -17.58 28.24 12.82
CA THR A 29 -16.16 28.24 12.51
C THR A 29 -15.81 27.11 11.53
N ALA A 30 -14.74 27.31 10.75
CA ALA A 30 -14.18 26.24 9.93
C ALA A 30 -13.69 25.08 10.81
N GLU A 31 -14.01 23.87 10.41
CA GLU A 31 -13.62 22.64 11.11
C GLU A 31 -13.19 21.54 10.13
N PRO A 32 -12.30 20.58 10.53
CA PRO A 32 -12.02 19.44 9.72
C PRO A 32 -13.27 18.58 9.51
N ALA A 33 -13.49 18.08 8.31
CA ALA A 33 -14.52 17.10 8.06
C ALA A 33 -14.28 15.84 8.92
N GLY A 34 -15.31 15.43 9.69
CA GLY A 34 -15.16 14.36 10.69
C GLY A 34 -14.43 14.77 11.97
N GLY A 35 -14.13 16.07 12.14
CA GLY A 35 -13.56 16.64 13.36
C GLY A 35 -12.04 16.49 13.49
N LEU A 36 -11.52 16.94 14.63
CA LEU A 36 -10.07 16.97 14.92
C LEU A 36 -9.43 15.57 14.94
N VAL A 37 -10.18 14.53 15.25
CA VAL A 37 -9.67 13.14 15.25
C VAL A 37 -9.21 12.75 13.84
N HIS A 38 -10.03 13.06 12.81
CA HIS A 38 -9.68 12.75 11.42
C HIS A 38 -8.47 13.56 10.92
N LEU A 39 -8.40 14.85 11.27
CA LEU A 39 -7.21 15.66 10.96
C LEU A 39 -5.96 15.14 11.67
N THR A 40 -6.07 14.71 12.92
CA THR A 40 -4.94 14.11 13.65
C THR A 40 -4.47 12.81 12.99
N GLN A 41 -5.40 11.94 12.56
CA GLN A 41 -5.08 10.72 11.81
C GLN A 41 -4.43 11.04 10.46
N PHE A 42 -4.96 12.05 9.75
CA PHE A 42 -4.35 12.53 8.51
C PHE A 42 -2.90 12.98 8.73
N VAL A 43 -2.66 13.84 9.73
CA VAL A 43 -1.32 14.33 10.06
C VAL A 43 -0.39 13.15 10.41
N ALA A 44 -0.82 12.25 11.30
CA ALA A 44 -0.01 11.11 11.72
C ALA A 44 0.38 10.16 10.55
N SER A 45 -0.53 9.98 9.59
CA SER A 45 -0.30 9.10 8.44
C SER A 45 0.55 9.75 7.36
N ASN A 46 0.41 11.08 7.17
CA ASN A 46 1.03 11.83 6.09
C ASN A 46 2.34 12.52 6.47
N VAL A 47 2.64 12.69 7.77
CA VAL A 47 3.87 13.34 8.20
C VAL A 47 5.11 12.57 7.73
N GLN A 48 6.02 13.28 7.09
CA GLN A 48 7.35 12.82 6.72
C GLN A 48 8.33 13.53 7.65
N ILE A 49 8.75 12.84 8.72
CA ILE A 49 9.68 13.44 9.68
C ILE A 49 11.03 13.62 8.99
N PRO A 50 11.54 14.87 8.84
CA PRO A 50 12.80 15.09 8.17
C PRO A 50 13.93 14.36 8.90
N PHE A 51 14.70 13.55 8.19
CA PHE A 51 15.76 12.73 8.78
C PHE A 51 16.77 13.55 9.56
N LEU A 52 17.24 14.67 8.99
CA LEU A 52 18.21 15.56 9.64
C LEU A 52 17.65 16.21 10.92
N SER A 53 16.35 16.51 10.98
CA SER A 53 15.71 17.01 12.20
C SER A 53 15.59 15.88 13.24
N SER A 54 15.33 14.65 12.79
CA SER A 54 15.21 13.47 13.67
C SER A 54 16.54 13.12 14.36
N ILE A 55 17.66 13.11 13.64
CA ILE A 55 18.99 12.84 14.23
C ILE A 55 19.45 13.94 15.21
N LYS A 56 18.95 15.16 15.03
CA LYS A 56 19.19 16.27 15.99
C LYS A 56 18.23 16.24 17.18
N GLY A 57 17.27 15.29 17.20
CA GLY A 57 16.29 15.18 18.30
C GLY A 57 15.32 16.38 18.35
N ILE A 58 15.01 17.00 17.21
CA ILE A 58 14.07 18.14 17.16
C ILE A 58 12.67 17.66 17.51
N ASN A 59 12.15 18.11 18.66
CA ASN A 59 10.82 17.78 19.16
C ASN A 59 10.03 19.04 19.51
N GLY A 60 8.73 19.02 19.28
CA GLY A 60 7.86 20.14 19.60
C GLY A 60 6.66 20.29 18.68
N ARG A 61 6.12 21.49 18.61
CA ARG A 61 5.00 21.84 17.76
C ARG A 61 5.36 22.99 16.83
N VAL A 62 5.03 22.80 15.56
CA VAL A 62 5.03 23.87 14.56
C VAL A 62 3.60 24.38 14.43
N TYR A 63 3.38 25.67 14.55
CA TYR A 63 2.09 26.30 14.39
C TYR A 63 1.97 26.90 12.99
N VAL A 64 1.08 26.33 12.21
CA VAL A 64 0.77 26.79 10.86
C VAL A 64 -0.48 27.67 10.91
N LYS A 65 -0.36 28.92 10.46
CA LYS A 65 -1.47 29.80 10.20
C LYS A 65 -1.85 29.68 8.73
N GLY A 66 -3.13 29.77 8.42
CA GLY A 66 -3.65 29.74 7.06
C GLY A 66 -5.10 30.17 7.00
N VAL A 67 -5.64 30.24 5.80
CA VAL A 67 -7.03 30.60 5.53
C VAL A 67 -7.74 29.39 4.98
N VAL A 68 -8.84 28.99 5.63
CA VAL A 68 -9.77 27.99 5.08
C VAL A 68 -10.68 28.68 4.07
N GLU A 69 -10.64 28.20 2.85
CA GLU A 69 -11.40 28.70 1.71
C GLU A 69 -12.83 28.12 1.67
N PRO A 70 -13.79 28.73 0.98
CA PRO A 70 -15.14 28.24 0.85
C PRO A 70 -15.29 26.85 0.22
N ASP A 71 -14.27 26.38 -0.51
CA ASP A 71 -14.21 25.04 -1.12
C ASP A 71 -13.60 23.98 -0.19
N GLY A 72 -13.15 24.37 1.02
CA GLY A 72 -12.53 23.49 1.99
C GLY A 72 -11.02 23.29 1.79
N SER A 73 -10.39 24.00 0.88
CA SER A 73 -8.91 24.07 0.76
C SER A 73 -8.32 25.07 1.75
N MET A 74 -6.99 25.09 1.85
CA MET A 74 -6.26 26.11 2.60
C MET A 74 -5.35 26.94 1.69
N SER A 75 -5.36 28.25 1.91
CA SER A 75 -4.49 29.24 1.29
C SER A 75 -3.68 30.01 2.33
N ASP A 76 -2.79 30.90 1.87
CA ASP A 76 -2.04 31.84 2.68
C ASP A 76 -1.32 31.16 3.87
N LEU A 77 -0.71 29.98 3.61
CA LEU A 77 -0.05 29.18 4.64
C LEU A 77 1.27 29.83 5.08
N GLU A 78 1.39 30.12 6.37
CA GLU A 78 2.60 30.66 6.97
C GLU A 78 2.93 30.01 8.31
N ILE A 79 4.18 30.05 8.73
CA ILE A 79 4.62 29.55 10.04
C ILE A 79 4.49 30.68 11.06
N SER A 80 3.55 30.50 12.00
CA SER A 80 3.37 31.41 13.13
C SER A 80 4.41 31.17 14.24
N LYS A 81 4.74 29.86 14.50
CA LYS A 81 5.81 29.45 15.41
C LYS A 81 6.44 28.18 14.89
N GLY A 82 7.75 28.18 14.65
CA GLY A 82 8.47 27.06 14.09
C GLY A 82 9.41 26.36 15.06
N LEU A 83 10.04 25.28 14.60
CA LEU A 83 11.11 24.55 15.28
C LEU A 83 12.43 24.68 14.50
N ASP A 84 12.49 24.13 13.29
CA ASP A 84 13.57 24.28 12.34
C ASP A 84 13.04 24.41 10.91
N SER A 85 13.90 24.73 9.95
CA SER A 85 13.48 24.99 8.56
C SER A 85 12.89 23.77 7.87
N LEU A 86 13.31 22.55 8.23
CA LEU A 86 12.84 21.30 7.61
C LEU A 86 11.46 20.90 8.16
N THR A 87 11.28 20.92 9.47
CA THR A 87 9.97 20.67 10.08
C THR A 87 8.94 21.73 9.70
N ASN A 88 9.38 23.00 9.56
CA ASN A 88 8.50 24.07 9.11
C ASN A 88 8.00 23.83 7.66
N LYS A 89 8.90 23.44 6.73
CA LYS A 89 8.52 23.08 5.35
C LYS A 89 7.56 21.89 5.33
N GLU A 90 7.83 20.88 6.14
CA GLU A 90 6.96 19.71 6.25
C GLU A 90 5.57 20.07 6.79
N ALA A 91 5.49 20.95 7.78
CA ALA A 91 4.21 21.43 8.32
C ALA A 91 3.37 22.17 7.27
N ILE A 92 3.99 23.03 6.47
CA ILE A 92 3.32 23.71 5.34
C ILE A 92 2.87 22.68 4.30
N ARG A 93 3.71 21.69 3.93
CA ARG A 93 3.35 20.62 3.00
C ARG A 93 2.11 19.86 3.47
N LEU A 94 2.09 19.43 4.73
CA LEU A 94 0.96 18.73 5.32
C LEU A 94 -0.34 19.51 5.22
N MET A 95 -0.33 20.77 5.63
CA MET A 95 -1.54 21.60 5.61
C MET A 95 -2.02 21.92 4.19
N SER A 96 -1.10 22.04 3.22
CA SER A 96 -1.44 22.23 1.80
C SER A 96 -2.10 21.00 1.16
N LEU A 97 -1.83 19.80 1.67
CA LEU A 97 -2.43 18.56 1.18
C LEU A 97 -3.84 18.30 1.73
N TYR A 98 -4.18 18.86 2.91
CA TYR A 98 -5.47 18.66 3.52
C TYR A 98 -6.51 19.63 2.96
N LYS A 99 -7.48 19.12 2.21
CA LYS A 99 -8.55 19.86 1.54
C LYS A 99 -9.95 19.44 2.01
N ALA A 100 -10.03 18.85 3.20
CA ALA A 100 -11.27 18.35 3.76
C ALA A 100 -11.75 19.24 4.93
N TRP A 101 -11.64 20.55 4.78
CA TRP A 101 -12.24 21.49 5.72
C TRP A 101 -13.71 21.73 5.39
N LYS A 102 -14.57 21.76 6.41
CA LYS A 102 -15.87 22.40 6.33
C LYS A 102 -15.63 23.89 6.51
N PRO A 103 -15.95 24.74 5.53
CA PRO A 103 -15.68 26.18 5.62
C PRO A 103 -16.51 26.85 6.69
N ALA A 104 -16.06 28.00 7.16
CA ALA A 104 -16.83 28.86 8.03
C ALA A 104 -18.09 29.39 7.34
N THR A 105 -19.14 29.67 8.12
CA THR A 105 -20.39 30.26 7.59
C THR A 105 -20.86 31.46 8.40
N LEU A 106 -21.43 32.42 7.69
CA LEU A 106 -22.20 33.53 8.29
C LEU A 106 -23.65 33.11 8.55
N LYS A 107 -24.40 33.97 9.24
CA LYS A 107 -25.87 33.83 9.36
C LYS A 107 -26.50 33.73 7.97
N GLY A 108 -27.31 32.70 7.77
CA GLY A 108 -27.87 32.38 6.45
C GLY A 108 -27.09 31.35 5.66
N GLY A 109 -25.94 30.80 6.16
CA GLY A 109 -25.24 29.69 5.57
C GLY A 109 -24.23 30.05 4.48
N GLU A 110 -24.00 31.36 4.25
CA GLU A 110 -22.97 31.81 3.31
C GLU A 110 -21.59 31.35 3.77
N LYS A 111 -20.86 30.64 2.88
CA LYS A 111 -19.50 30.17 3.14
C LYS A 111 -18.50 31.30 2.96
N VAL A 112 -17.61 31.46 3.93
CA VAL A 112 -16.64 32.56 3.96
C VAL A 112 -15.21 32.06 4.25
N ARG A 113 -14.21 32.88 3.90
CA ARG A 113 -12.81 32.67 4.19
C ARG A 113 -12.53 32.93 5.67
N GLN A 114 -11.92 31.97 6.36
CA GLN A 114 -11.59 32.11 7.78
C GLN A 114 -10.13 31.82 8.08
N SER A 115 -9.49 32.70 8.85
CA SER A 115 -8.14 32.45 9.36
C SER A 115 -8.17 31.46 10.51
N ILE A 116 -7.27 30.47 10.47
CA ILE A 116 -7.07 29.50 11.54
C ILE A 116 -5.59 29.34 11.85
N ILE A 117 -5.28 28.81 13.03
CA ILE A 117 -3.93 28.35 13.42
C ILE A 117 -4.05 26.91 13.87
N TYR A 118 -3.22 26.00 13.29
CA TYR A 118 -3.21 24.61 13.67
C TYR A 118 -1.81 24.14 14.11
N PRO A 119 -1.69 23.47 15.30
CA PRO A 119 -0.42 22.93 15.79
C PRO A 119 -0.13 21.54 15.21
N ILE A 120 1.00 21.38 14.57
CA ILE A 120 1.50 20.08 14.10
C ILE A 120 2.62 19.63 15.04
N ALA A 121 2.43 18.46 15.67
CA ALA A 121 3.40 17.90 16.59
C ALA A 121 4.43 17.06 15.84
N PHE A 122 5.72 17.39 16.03
CA PHE A 122 6.84 16.57 15.62
C PHE A 122 7.39 15.86 16.85
N LYS A 123 7.28 14.52 16.87
CA LYS A 123 7.85 13.66 17.91
C LYS A 123 8.90 12.78 17.23
N THR A 124 10.15 13.10 17.47
CA THR A 124 11.27 12.37 16.88
C THR A 124 12.06 11.71 18.00
N PRO A 125 11.83 10.41 18.30
CA PRO A 125 12.69 9.71 19.23
C PRO A 125 14.13 9.78 18.71
N PRO A 126 15.13 9.97 19.58
CA PRO A 126 16.53 10.03 19.17
C PRO A 126 16.88 8.77 18.37
N LYS A 127 17.50 8.95 17.20
CA LYS A 127 18.06 7.84 16.43
C LYS A 127 19.39 7.43 17.03
N THR A 128 19.32 6.62 18.08
CA THR A 128 20.49 6.14 18.85
C THR A 128 21.44 5.26 18.02
N ASN A 129 20.96 4.75 16.89
CA ASN A 129 21.74 3.94 15.97
C ASN A 129 22.36 4.73 14.80
N PHE A 130 22.33 6.07 14.82
CA PHE A 130 22.94 6.88 13.79
C PHE A 130 24.42 7.19 14.10
N ASP A 131 25.31 6.81 13.20
CA ASP A 131 26.73 7.15 13.20
C ASP A 131 26.97 8.35 12.28
N SER A 132 27.26 9.52 12.87
CA SER A 132 27.49 10.75 12.11
C SER A 132 28.79 10.75 11.32
N THR A 133 29.80 9.96 11.73
CA THR A 133 31.10 9.87 11.04
C THR A 133 30.96 9.13 9.71
N ARG A 134 30.16 8.06 9.70
CA ARG A 134 29.88 7.24 8.50
C ARG A 134 28.66 7.71 7.73
N PHE A 135 27.87 8.60 8.33
CA PHE A 135 26.52 8.96 7.87
C PHE A 135 25.66 7.72 7.59
N ALA A 136 25.56 6.86 8.59
CA ALA A 136 24.97 5.55 8.48
C ALA A 136 24.09 5.20 9.69
N LEU A 137 23.08 4.37 9.46
CA LEU A 137 22.33 3.68 10.52
C LEU A 137 23.02 2.36 10.83
N ILE A 138 23.31 2.09 12.11
CA ILE A 138 23.98 0.88 12.57
C ILE A 138 23.06 0.13 13.53
N ASN A 139 22.63 -1.06 13.16
CA ASN A 139 21.88 -1.94 14.04
C ASN A 139 22.80 -3.05 14.58
N TYR A 140 22.73 -3.31 15.88
CA TYR A 140 23.56 -4.31 16.55
C TYR A 140 22.73 -5.53 16.94
N PHE A 141 23.37 -6.70 16.88
CA PHE A 141 22.77 -8.00 17.17
C PHE A 141 23.66 -8.83 18.08
N ASP A 142 23.03 -9.68 18.89
CA ASP A 142 23.73 -10.66 19.73
C ASP A 142 24.23 -11.87 18.92
N ASP A 143 24.73 -12.89 19.60
CA ASP A 143 25.25 -14.14 19.01
C ASP A 143 24.19 -15.00 18.34
N GLU A 144 22.90 -14.81 18.67
CA GLU A 144 21.75 -15.46 18.02
C GLU A 144 21.07 -14.57 16.96
N TYR A 145 21.74 -13.50 16.50
CA TYR A 145 21.20 -12.51 15.55
C TYR A 145 19.94 -11.78 16.03
N ARG A 146 19.69 -11.73 17.34
CA ARG A 146 18.60 -10.93 17.88
C ARG A 146 19.06 -9.49 18.08
N PRO A 147 18.19 -8.49 17.78
CA PRO A 147 18.51 -7.08 17.99
C PRO A 147 18.89 -6.82 19.45
N SER A 148 19.98 -6.11 19.67
CA SER A 148 20.49 -5.80 21.01
C SER A 148 20.85 -4.33 21.15
N THR A 149 20.54 -3.76 22.32
CA THR A 149 21.02 -2.44 22.75
C THR A 149 22.10 -2.56 23.85
N ASP A 150 22.39 -3.77 24.33
CA ASP A 150 23.46 -4.03 25.31
C ASP A 150 24.79 -4.23 24.60
N VAL A 151 25.68 -3.26 24.74
CA VAL A 151 27.02 -3.24 24.09
C VAL A 151 27.81 -4.52 24.37
N ARG A 152 27.62 -5.15 25.55
CA ARG A 152 28.35 -6.38 25.96
C ARG A 152 27.93 -7.60 25.15
N LYS A 153 26.74 -7.55 24.53
CA LYS A 153 26.19 -8.65 23.74
C LYS A 153 26.42 -8.47 22.23
N TYR A 154 27.04 -7.38 21.78
CA TYR A 154 27.26 -7.12 20.38
C TYR A 154 28.20 -8.14 19.76
N GLN A 155 27.69 -8.93 18.83
CA GLN A 155 28.46 -9.90 18.01
C GLN A 155 28.37 -9.57 16.53
N TYR A 156 27.26 -9.04 16.09
CA TYR A 156 27.03 -8.67 14.70
C TYR A 156 26.44 -7.26 14.61
N ARG A 157 26.63 -6.62 13.45
CA ARG A 157 25.98 -5.36 13.12
C ARG A 157 25.68 -5.25 11.65
N SER A 158 24.60 -4.52 11.29
CA SER A 158 24.36 -4.02 9.96
C SER A 158 24.71 -2.55 9.88
N VAL A 159 25.38 -2.14 8.80
CA VAL A 159 25.73 -0.75 8.50
C VAL A 159 25.02 -0.35 7.22
N MET A 160 24.13 0.65 7.32
CA MET A 160 23.31 1.17 6.23
C MET A 160 23.67 2.64 6.01
N SER A 161 24.49 2.93 5.01
CA SER A 161 24.74 4.31 4.58
C SER A 161 23.44 4.91 4.04
N VAL A 162 23.14 6.15 4.43
CA VAL A 162 21.92 6.84 4.05
C VAL A 162 22.22 8.23 3.47
N ASP A 163 21.29 8.76 2.72
CA ASP A 163 21.32 10.15 2.25
C ASP A 163 20.75 11.12 3.30
N LYS A 164 20.71 12.42 2.95
CA LYS A 164 20.17 13.49 3.83
C LYS A 164 18.68 13.32 4.19
N ASP A 165 17.95 12.51 3.43
CA ASP A 165 16.53 12.25 3.62
C ASP A 165 16.31 10.91 4.37
N GLY A 166 17.40 10.16 4.65
CA GLY A 166 17.40 8.92 5.43
C GLY A 166 17.18 7.65 4.62
N TYR A 167 17.27 7.73 3.29
CA TYR A 167 17.19 6.56 2.41
C TYR A 167 18.56 5.96 2.16
N ILE A 168 18.63 4.63 2.04
CA ILE A 168 19.89 3.97 1.69
C ILE A 168 20.40 4.45 0.34
N ASN A 169 21.71 4.61 0.23
CA ASN A 169 22.40 5.06 -1.00
C ASN A 169 23.62 4.22 -1.36
N GLN A 170 23.91 3.18 -0.60
CA GLN A 170 24.99 2.22 -0.79
C GLN A 170 24.57 0.83 -0.30
N ASP A 171 25.41 -0.17 -0.56
CA ASP A 171 25.22 -1.53 -0.08
C ASP A 171 25.03 -1.58 1.44
N VAL A 172 24.15 -2.49 1.91
CA VAL A 172 24.01 -2.80 3.34
C VAL A 172 25.12 -3.80 3.71
N ILE A 173 25.99 -3.41 4.63
CA ILE A 173 27.13 -4.22 5.06
C ILE A 173 26.81 -4.90 6.37
N TYR A 174 27.00 -6.21 6.44
CA TYR A 174 26.96 -6.99 7.67
C TYR A 174 28.37 -7.27 8.14
N GLU A 175 28.66 -6.97 9.41
CA GLU A 175 29.96 -7.15 10.03
C GLU A 175 29.84 -8.03 11.30
N GLN A 176 30.90 -8.79 11.59
CA GLN A 176 31.06 -9.59 12.78
C GLN A 176 32.19 -9.04 13.66
N LEU A 177 32.01 -9.03 14.96
CA LEU A 177 33.05 -8.66 15.93
C LEU A 177 34.03 -9.83 16.10
N LYS A 178 35.27 -9.65 15.65
CA LYS A 178 36.36 -10.66 15.77
C LYS A 178 37.62 -10.03 16.31
N GLY A 179 38.08 -10.47 17.48
CA GLY A 179 39.29 -9.93 18.11
C GLY A 179 39.20 -8.43 18.41
N GLY A 180 38.05 -7.94 18.88
CA GLY A 180 37.79 -6.54 19.20
C GLY A 180 37.65 -5.61 17.96
N LYS A 181 37.63 -6.16 16.74
CA LYS A 181 37.47 -5.40 15.49
C LYS A 181 36.26 -5.90 14.69
N TRP A 182 35.53 -4.96 14.09
CA TRP A 182 34.46 -5.28 13.15
C TRP A 182 35.06 -5.69 11.80
N LYS A 183 34.65 -6.85 11.30
CA LYS A 183 35.06 -7.39 9.99
C LYS A 183 33.84 -7.68 9.14
N GLU A 184 33.86 -7.25 7.90
CA GLU A 184 32.81 -7.55 6.92
C GLU A 184 32.61 -9.07 6.79
N MET A 185 31.36 -9.50 6.85
CA MET A 185 30.94 -10.89 6.73
C MET A 185 30.14 -11.10 5.43
N SER A 186 29.23 -10.18 5.13
CA SER A 186 28.40 -10.21 3.93
C SER A 186 27.95 -8.81 3.53
N ARG A 187 27.52 -8.70 2.28
CA ARG A 187 27.08 -7.47 1.67
C ARG A 187 25.80 -7.69 0.88
N ILE A 188 24.81 -6.82 1.08
CA ILE A 188 23.55 -6.82 0.34
C ILE A 188 23.63 -5.64 -0.63
N PRO A 189 23.50 -5.88 -1.95
CA PRO A 189 23.65 -4.83 -2.92
C PRO A 189 22.55 -3.76 -2.78
N PHE A 190 22.94 -2.51 -2.92
CA PHE A 190 22.04 -1.41 -3.19
C PHE A 190 21.59 -1.46 -4.64
N GLU A 191 20.29 -1.34 -4.86
CA GLU A 191 19.73 -1.29 -6.19
C GLU A 191 18.87 -0.03 -6.36
N GLU A 192 19.11 0.68 -7.45
CA GLU A 192 18.24 1.73 -7.95
C GLU A 192 17.76 1.35 -9.35
N LYS A 193 16.44 1.19 -9.50
CA LYS A 193 15.83 0.76 -10.76
C LYS A 193 14.82 1.77 -11.26
N LYS A 194 14.86 2.07 -12.56
CA LYS A 194 13.76 2.75 -13.26
C LYS A 194 12.68 1.74 -13.55
N ILE A 195 11.47 2.01 -13.09
CA ILE A 195 10.30 1.13 -13.23
C ILE A 195 9.09 1.90 -13.74
N TRP A 196 8.11 1.16 -14.25
CA TRP A 196 6.74 1.63 -14.38
C TRP A 196 6.00 1.26 -13.09
N HIS A 197 5.77 2.26 -12.22
CA HIS A 197 5.01 2.07 -11.00
C HIS A 197 3.52 2.11 -11.32
N LYS A 198 2.83 1.00 -11.05
CA LYS A 198 1.36 0.87 -11.19
C LYS A 198 0.70 1.09 -9.83
N SER A 199 -0.33 1.93 -9.78
CA SER A 199 -1.07 2.18 -8.55
C SER A 199 -2.45 2.74 -8.84
N ASP A 200 -3.44 2.32 -8.06
CA ASP A 200 -4.82 2.81 -8.11
C ASP A 200 -4.96 4.23 -7.57
N PHE A 201 -3.91 4.74 -6.95
CA PHE A 201 -3.93 5.98 -6.19
C PHE A 201 -3.25 7.15 -6.90
N LEU A 202 -2.69 6.96 -8.10
CA LEU A 202 -1.95 8.03 -8.79
C LEU A 202 -2.81 9.28 -9.03
N GLY A 203 -4.10 9.09 -9.31
CA GLY A 203 -4.99 10.20 -9.68
C GLY A 203 -4.92 10.57 -11.16
N ASN A 204 -5.71 11.56 -11.59
CA ASN A 204 -5.77 12.07 -12.97
C ASN A 204 -6.02 11.00 -14.05
N GLY A 205 -6.67 9.87 -13.69
CA GLY A 205 -6.93 8.76 -14.61
C GLY A 205 -5.70 7.93 -15.00
N LEU A 206 -4.56 8.16 -14.38
CA LEU A 206 -3.34 7.38 -14.62
C LEU A 206 -3.36 6.08 -13.82
N ASP A 207 -2.94 4.99 -14.45
CA ASP A 207 -2.75 3.68 -13.81
C ASP A 207 -1.27 3.37 -13.56
N SER A 208 -0.35 4.07 -14.22
CA SER A 208 1.09 3.87 -14.13
C SER A 208 1.88 5.15 -14.40
N VAL A 209 3.09 5.22 -13.85
CA VAL A 209 4.02 6.34 -14.02
C VAL A 209 5.47 5.84 -13.97
N GLN A 210 6.36 6.49 -14.71
CA GLN A 210 7.80 6.24 -14.58
C GLN A 210 8.29 6.68 -13.21
N ALA A 211 9.03 5.81 -12.55
CA ALA A 211 9.49 5.99 -11.18
C ALA A 211 10.89 5.42 -10.97
N HIS A 212 11.52 5.85 -9.89
CA HIS A 212 12.77 5.30 -9.38
C HIS A 212 12.47 4.48 -8.12
N HIS A 213 12.90 3.22 -8.10
CA HIS A 213 12.77 2.31 -6.97
C HIS A 213 14.13 2.08 -6.35
N ILE A 214 14.29 2.42 -5.08
CA ILE A 214 15.49 2.14 -4.27
C ILE A 214 15.22 1.03 -3.28
N MET A 215 16.17 0.07 -3.18
CA MET A 215 16.04 -1.09 -2.32
C MET A 215 17.41 -1.71 -2.00
N GLY A 216 17.47 -2.48 -0.90
CA GLY A 216 18.58 -3.40 -0.59
C GLY A 216 18.03 -4.81 -0.45
N ARG A 217 18.23 -5.67 -1.48
CA ARG A 217 17.72 -7.04 -1.51
C ARG A 217 18.83 -8.05 -1.72
N ASP A 218 18.74 -9.16 -1.01
CA ASP A 218 19.65 -10.30 -1.23
C ASP A 218 19.25 -11.11 -2.47
N LYS A 219 20.09 -12.08 -2.82
CA LYS A 219 19.88 -12.99 -3.96
C LYS A 219 18.59 -13.82 -3.88
N ASN A 220 18.00 -13.96 -2.70
CA ASN A 220 16.75 -14.66 -2.46
C ASN A 220 15.55 -13.71 -2.52
N GLY A 221 15.77 -12.40 -2.74
CA GLY A 221 14.76 -11.36 -2.81
C GLY A 221 14.30 -10.83 -1.45
N ALA A 222 14.95 -11.22 -0.34
CA ALA A 222 14.64 -10.68 0.98
C ALA A 222 15.17 -9.25 1.12
N SER A 223 14.33 -8.34 1.63
CA SER A 223 14.69 -6.93 1.82
C SER A 223 15.42 -6.72 3.14
N HIS A 224 16.54 -6.01 3.08
CA HIS A 224 17.41 -5.69 4.22
C HIS A 224 17.42 -4.19 4.56
N SER A 225 16.59 -3.42 3.92
CA SER A 225 16.38 -1.99 4.15
C SER A 225 14.94 -1.61 3.82
N SER A 226 14.53 -0.40 4.21
CA SER A 226 13.31 0.18 3.68
C SER A 226 13.40 0.34 2.17
N GLU A 227 12.27 0.17 1.49
CA GLU A 227 12.15 0.42 0.06
C GLU A 227 11.37 1.70 -0.19
N ALA A 228 11.78 2.46 -1.19
CA ALA A 228 11.10 3.69 -1.57
C ALA A 228 10.97 3.80 -3.09
N ILE A 229 9.81 4.24 -3.54
CA ILE A 229 9.53 4.50 -4.95
C ILE A 229 9.22 5.99 -5.09
N PHE A 230 9.97 6.65 -5.96
CA PHE A 230 9.88 8.11 -6.16
C PHE A 230 9.46 8.45 -7.58
N GLN A 231 8.70 9.53 -7.71
CA GLN A 231 8.54 10.23 -8.97
C GLN A 231 9.87 10.87 -9.40
N LYS A 232 9.97 11.23 -10.68
CA LYS A 232 11.12 11.99 -11.23
C LYS A 232 11.41 13.31 -10.47
N ASN A 233 10.39 13.91 -9.86
CA ASN A 233 10.50 15.15 -9.07
C ASN A 233 10.87 14.92 -7.59
N GLY A 234 11.18 13.67 -7.20
CA GLY A 234 11.56 13.29 -5.84
C GLY A 234 10.43 13.06 -4.86
N LYS A 235 9.14 13.18 -5.26
CA LYS A 235 8.01 12.86 -4.38
C LYS A 235 7.84 11.35 -4.26
N LEU A 236 7.53 10.85 -3.07
CA LEU A 236 7.19 9.45 -2.81
C LEU A 236 5.90 9.03 -3.54
N LEU A 237 5.94 7.82 -4.09
CA LEU A 237 4.79 7.07 -4.62
C LEU A 237 4.47 5.85 -3.76
N ALA A 238 5.49 5.20 -3.21
CA ALA A 238 5.33 4.12 -2.26
C ALA A 238 6.52 4.07 -1.29
N TYR A 239 6.27 3.57 -0.09
CA TYR A 239 7.28 3.33 0.93
C TYR A 239 6.94 2.05 1.68
N VAL A 240 7.94 1.18 1.84
CA VAL A 240 7.82 -0.06 2.61
C VAL A 240 8.87 -0.06 3.70
N GLU A 241 8.42 -0.22 4.93
CA GLU A 241 9.31 -0.41 6.08
C GLU A 241 9.36 -1.89 6.46
N TYR A 242 10.57 -2.38 6.71
CA TYR A 242 10.79 -3.75 7.14
C TYR A 242 11.25 -3.78 8.60
N GLY A 243 10.72 -4.73 9.34
CA GLY A 243 11.23 -5.05 10.68
C GLY A 243 12.61 -5.74 10.61
N LEU A 244 13.25 -5.88 11.76
CA LEU A 244 14.56 -6.54 11.85
C LEU A 244 14.54 -8.05 11.48
N ASN A 245 13.34 -8.63 11.36
CA ASN A 245 13.10 -9.97 10.83
C ASN A 245 12.95 -10.02 9.31
N ASN A 246 13.23 -8.93 8.60
CA ASN A 246 13.05 -8.74 7.16
C ASN A 246 11.61 -8.93 6.65
N LYS A 247 10.62 -8.83 7.55
CA LYS A 247 9.20 -8.79 7.16
C LYS A 247 8.73 -7.35 7.06
N ALA A 248 7.92 -7.05 6.06
CA ALA A 248 7.28 -5.74 5.97
C ALA A 248 6.41 -5.49 7.21
N SER A 249 6.55 -4.32 7.81
CA SER A 249 5.78 -3.88 8.98
C SER A 249 4.82 -2.75 8.64
N LEU A 250 5.17 -1.95 7.63
CA LEU A 250 4.36 -0.82 7.18
C LEU A 250 4.51 -0.62 5.67
N ILE A 251 3.37 -0.35 5.01
CA ILE A 251 3.33 0.03 3.59
C ILE A 251 2.53 1.32 3.46
N LYS A 252 3.07 2.30 2.74
CA LYS A 252 2.37 3.53 2.37
C LYS A 252 2.33 3.68 0.86
N ASN A 253 1.14 3.93 0.32
CA ASN A 253 0.92 4.28 -1.09
C ASN A 253 0.44 5.73 -1.18
N TYR A 254 1.04 6.49 -2.09
CA TYR A 254 0.80 7.92 -2.24
C TYR A 254 0.20 8.24 -3.62
N ASP A 255 -0.52 9.35 -3.72
CA ASP A 255 -0.84 9.93 -5.02
C ASP A 255 0.31 10.80 -5.56
N LEU A 256 0.12 11.34 -6.77
CA LEU A 256 1.10 12.21 -7.43
C LEU A 256 1.40 13.51 -6.67
N ASN A 257 0.54 13.93 -5.74
CA ASN A 257 0.76 15.11 -4.92
C ASN A 257 1.58 14.78 -3.66
N GLY A 258 1.78 13.49 -3.34
CA GLY A 258 2.44 13.01 -2.13
C GLY A 258 1.50 12.88 -0.93
N LEU A 259 0.19 12.78 -1.18
CA LEU A 259 -0.81 12.45 -0.19
C LEU A 259 -0.88 10.93 -0.02
N VAL A 260 -0.83 10.43 1.22
CA VAL A 260 -1.07 9.02 1.53
C VAL A 260 -2.51 8.67 1.19
N ARG A 261 -2.68 7.71 0.29
CA ARG A 261 -3.98 7.20 -0.13
C ARG A 261 -4.31 5.86 0.51
N GLU A 262 -3.28 5.11 0.86
CA GLU A 262 -3.38 3.86 1.60
C GLU A 262 -2.21 3.70 2.56
N LEU A 263 -2.52 3.27 3.77
CA LEU A 263 -1.56 2.84 4.78
C LEU A 263 -1.94 1.42 5.22
N GLN A 264 -0.97 0.51 5.17
CA GLN A 264 -1.09 -0.83 5.71
C GLN A 264 -0.11 -0.98 6.89
N VAL A 265 -0.62 -1.42 8.02
CA VAL A 265 0.19 -1.80 9.19
C VAL A 265 0.08 -3.31 9.33
N LEU A 266 1.22 -3.99 9.15
CA LEU A 266 1.29 -5.45 9.13
C LEU A 266 1.75 -5.97 10.49
N SER A 267 1.06 -6.97 11.00
CA SER A 267 1.44 -7.72 12.20
C SER A 267 1.37 -9.22 11.94
N ASP A 268 1.83 -10.04 12.89
CA ASP A 268 1.72 -11.50 12.77
C ASP A 268 0.27 -11.99 12.80
N SER A 269 -0.66 -11.22 13.37
CA SER A 269 -2.08 -11.59 13.50
C SER A 269 -2.97 -11.03 12.41
N ALA A 270 -2.68 -9.83 11.90
CA ALA A 270 -3.52 -9.14 10.93
C ALA A 270 -2.80 -8.01 10.22
N THR A 271 -3.37 -7.55 9.10
CA THR A 271 -3.02 -6.32 8.42
C THR A 271 -4.16 -5.32 8.61
N LEU A 272 -3.88 -4.20 9.27
CA LEU A 272 -4.77 -3.04 9.35
C LEU A 272 -4.58 -2.18 8.10
N ILE A 273 -5.67 -1.85 7.41
CA ILE A 273 -5.66 -1.07 6.17
C ILE A 273 -6.50 0.19 6.37
N MET A 274 -5.89 1.34 6.19
CA MET A 274 -6.55 2.64 6.19
C MET A 274 -6.42 3.29 4.81
N THR A 275 -7.51 3.87 4.31
CA THR A 275 -7.50 4.58 3.02
C THR A 275 -8.04 6.00 3.17
N TRP A 276 -7.62 6.90 2.27
CA TRP A 276 -8.04 8.29 2.24
C TRP A 276 -8.60 8.69 0.88
N PHE A 277 -9.53 9.64 0.88
CA PHE A 277 -9.91 10.37 -0.32
C PHE A 277 -8.77 11.30 -0.75
N ASP A 278 -8.84 11.81 -1.97
CA ASP A 278 -7.87 12.76 -2.56
C ASP A 278 -7.89 14.16 -1.93
N ASN A 279 -8.91 14.46 -1.10
CA ASN A 279 -8.96 15.67 -0.29
C ASN A 279 -8.35 15.49 1.12
N GLY A 280 -7.83 14.32 1.46
CA GLY A 280 -7.23 14.01 2.76
C GLY A 280 -8.22 13.52 3.84
N GLN A 281 -9.54 13.45 3.55
CA GLN A 281 -10.50 12.82 4.44
C GLN A 281 -10.27 11.33 4.51
N ILE A 282 -10.25 10.74 5.73
CA ILE A 282 -10.22 9.28 5.87
C ILE A 282 -11.45 8.67 5.21
N ARG A 283 -11.26 7.57 4.50
CA ARG A 283 -12.30 6.88 3.74
C ARG A 283 -12.72 5.58 4.41
N THR A 284 -11.77 4.71 4.71
CA THR A 284 -12.06 3.39 5.26
C THR A 284 -11.00 2.95 6.24
N VAL A 285 -11.42 2.16 7.23
CA VAL A 285 -10.58 1.34 8.09
C VAL A 285 -11.08 -0.09 7.99
N SER A 286 -10.20 -1.01 7.66
CA SER A 286 -10.50 -2.44 7.57
C SER A 286 -9.32 -3.26 8.07
N GLU A 287 -9.60 -4.50 8.45
CA GLU A 287 -8.61 -5.45 8.93
C GLU A 287 -8.67 -6.72 8.07
N THR A 288 -7.51 -7.26 7.73
CA THR A 288 -7.41 -8.56 7.09
C THR A 288 -6.58 -9.46 8.00
N PRO A 289 -7.21 -10.44 8.67
CA PRO A 289 -6.49 -11.36 9.53
C PRO A 289 -5.45 -12.16 8.75
N THR A 290 -4.29 -12.46 9.36
CA THR A 290 -3.27 -13.30 8.73
C THR A 290 -3.81 -14.73 8.54
N PRO A 291 -3.77 -15.32 7.33
CA PRO A 291 -4.30 -16.65 7.10
C PRO A 291 -3.57 -17.70 7.94
N LYS A 292 -4.31 -18.53 8.66
CA LYS A 292 -3.78 -19.80 9.18
C LYS A 292 -3.92 -20.88 8.10
N PRO A 293 -3.11 -21.96 8.14
CA PRO A 293 -3.30 -23.07 7.23
C PRO A 293 -4.76 -23.55 7.24
N ASN A 294 -5.38 -23.67 6.08
CA ASN A 294 -6.75 -24.10 5.84
C ASN A 294 -7.90 -23.18 6.35
N GLU A 295 -7.61 -21.92 6.70
CA GLU A 295 -8.64 -20.93 6.98
C GLU A 295 -8.72 -19.90 5.85
N ASN A 296 -9.89 -19.77 5.22
CA ASN A 296 -10.22 -18.59 4.39
C ASN A 296 -10.60 -17.46 5.33
N ARG A 297 -9.80 -16.39 5.36
CA ARG A 297 -10.11 -15.23 6.17
C ARG A 297 -10.56 -14.10 5.29
N GLU A 298 -11.78 -13.68 5.53
CA GLU A 298 -12.37 -12.53 4.87
C GLU A 298 -11.94 -11.23 5.54
N LYS A 299 -11.95 -10.18 4.75
CA LYS A 299 -11.72 -8.81 5.20
C LYS A 299 -12.80 -8.40 6.20
N ILE A 300 -12.38 -7.85 7.33
CA ILE A 300 -13.26 -7.26 8.35
C ILE A 300 -13.40 -5.78 8.06
N TYR A 301 -14.64 -5.32 7.89
CA TYR A 301 -14.99 -3.93 7.61
C TYR A 301 -15.22 -3.22 8.94
N VAL A 302 -14.36 -2.28 9.32
CA VAL A 302 -14.41 -1.67 10.66
C VAL A 302 -15.14 -0.34 10.63
N ASN A 303 -14.61 0.64 9.88
CA ASN A 303 -15.18 1.98 9.80
C ASN A 303 -15.11 2.51 8.36
N ALA A 304 -16.08 3.33 7.97
CA ALA A 304 -16.06 4.04 6.69
C ALA A 304 -16.73 5.40 6.81
N TRP A 305 -16.30 6.33 5.96
CA TRP A 305 -16.81 7.70 5.88
C TRP A 305 -16.97 8.13 4.42
N ASN A 306 -17.85 9.08 4.20
CA ASN A 306 -17.94 9.77 2.91
C ASN A 306 -16.91 10.93 2.83
N ARG A 307 -16.86 11.63 1.70
CA ARG A 307 -15.92 12.76 1.49
C ARG A 307 -16.16 13.96 2.41
N ASN A 308 -17.39 14.09 2.95
CA ASN A 308 -17.77 15.16 3.86
C ASN A 308 -17.48 14.82 5.34
N GLY A 309 -16.94 13.63 5.61
CA GLY A 309 -16.62 13.15 6.94
C GLY A 309 -17.79 12.51 7.69
N ASP A 310 -18.94 12.29 7.04
CA ASP A 310 -20.06 11.59 7.65
C ASP A 310 -19.76 10.09 7.67
N GLN A 311 -19.94 9.47 8.83
CA GLN A 311 -19.64 8.06 9.03
C GLN A 311 -20.75 7.19 8.44
N THR A 312 -20.37 6.26 7.55
CA THR A 312 -21.28 5.33 6.85
C THR A 312 -21.20 3.91 7.39
N VAL A 313 -20.05 3.53 7.99
CA VAL A 313 -19.90 2.32 8.79
C VAL A 313 -19.25 2.69 10.10
N LYS A 314 -19.82 2.21 11.21
CA LYS A 314 -19.30 2.40 12.56
C LYS A 314 -19.18 1.06 13.25
N ASP A 315 -17.96 0.75 13.72
CA ASP A 315 -17.64 -0.46 14.48
C ASP A 315 -18.15 -1.76 13.82
N GLY A 316 -18.10 -1.79 12.48
CA GLY A 316 -18.50 -2.95 11.68
C GLY A 316 -19.96 -2.95 11.22
N ASP A 317 -20.79 -1.96 11.59
CA ASP A 317 -22.17 -1.89 11.19
C ASP A 317 -22.45 -0.68 10.30
N GLY A 318 -23.20 -0.86 9.21
CA GLY A 318 -23.57 0.23 8.31
C GLY A 318 -23.52 -0.12 6.83
N TYR A 319 -23.20 0.89 5.99
CA TYR A 319 -23.15 0.75 4.54
C TYR A 319 -21.75 1.08 4.03
N TRP A 320 -21.08 0.06 3.48
CA TRP A 320 -19.73 0.17 2.94
C TRP A 320 -19.75 0.56 1.47
N ARG A 321 -18.82 1.42 1.08
CA ARG A 321 -18.56 1.75 -0.32
C ARG A 321 -17.06 1.89 -0.55
N SER A 322 -16.52 1.13 -1.51
CA SER A 322 -15.11 1.20 -1.89
C SER A 322 -14.92 0.95 -3.37
N SER A 323 -13.71 1.19 -3.85
CA SER A 323 -13.28 0.76 -5.18
C SER A 323 -12.29 -0.38 -5.06
N THR A 324 -12.37 -1.33 -5.98
CA THR A 324 -11.40 -2.42 -6.14
C THR A 324 -11.08 -2.60 -7.61
N ARG A 325 -9.96 -3.26 -7.93
CA ARG A 325 -9.65 -3.62 -9.32
C ARG A 325 -9.94 -5.08 -9.58
N THR A 326 -10.40 -5.35 -10.79
CA THR A 326 -10.43 -6.73 -11.32
C THR A 326 -8.99 -7.21 -11.56
N TYR A 327 -8.83 -8.52 -11.78
CA TYR A 327 -7.55 -9.09 -12.20
C TYR A 327 -7.05 -8.51 -13.55
N GLU A 328 -7.96 -8.02 -14.41
CA GLU A 328 -7.65 -7.31 -15.66
C GLU A 328 -7.23 -5.83 -15.44
N GLY A 329 -7.25 -5.37 -14.20
CA GLY A 329 -6.90 -4.00 -13.83
C GLY A 329 -8.03 -2.97 -13.97
N ARG A 330 -9.26 -3.39 -14.35
CA ARG A 330 -10.42 -2.49 -14.46
C ARG A 330 -10.95 -2.15 -13.07
N LEU A 331 -11.31 -0.89 -12.86
CA LEU A 331 -11.82 -0.41 -11.57
C LEU A 331 -13.32 -0.73 -11.43
N ILE A 332 -13.67 -1.32 -10.29
CA ILE A 332 -15.05 -1.59 -9.87
C ILE A 332 -15.34 -0.80 -8.59
N MET A 333 -16.53 -0.21 -8.53
CA MET A 333 -17.11 0.33 -7.30
C MET A 333 -17.96 -0.76 -6.65
N GLU A 334 -17.56 -1.19 -5.45
CA GLU A 334 -18.33 -2.15 -4.63
C GLU A 334 -19.07 -1.42 -3.51
N GLU A 335 -20.33 -1.81 -3.29
CA GLU A 335 -21.11 -1.27 -2.19
C GLU A 335 -22.10 -2.31 -1.63
N GLY A 336 -22.39 -2.23 -0.34
CA GLY A 336 -23.33 -3.11 0.33
C GLY A 336 -23.36 -2.91 1.84
N ALA A 337 -24.32 -3.52 2.49
CA ALA A 337 -24.43 -3.50 3.94
C ALA A 337 -23.35 -4.37 4.60
N VAL A 338 -22.88 -3.92 5.76
CA VAL A 338 -22.00 -4.71 6.65
C VAL A 338 -22.64 -4.79 8.02
N SER A 339 -22.47 -5.92 8.69
CA SER A 339 -22.87 -6.13 10.09
C SER A 339 -21.84 -6.96 10.82
N ALA A 340 -21.47 -6.52 12.02
CA ALA A 340 -20.38 -7.10 12.81
C ALA A 340 -19.09 -7.30 11.99
N GLY A 341 -18.78 -6.34 11.11
CA GLY A 341 -17.61 -6.36 10.24
C GLY A 341 -17.68 -7.26 9.01
N ASN A 342 -18.81 -7.92 8.76
CA ASN A 342 -18.98 -8.88 7.67
C ASN A 342 -19.97 -8.38 6.62
N LYS A 343 -19.76 -8.79 5.36
CA LYS A 343 -20.74 -8.55 4.29
C LYS A 343 -22.09 -9.18 4.66
N THR A 344 -23.19 -8.44 4.47
CA THR A 344 -24.55 -8.95 4.67
C THR A 344 -25.50 -8.40 3.62
N GLY A 345 -26.57 -9.16 3.33
CA GLY A 345 -27.56 -8.77 2.32
C GLY A 345 -26.98 -8.64 0.92
N LYS A 346 -27.52 -7.72 0.15
CA LYS A 346 -27.16 -7.50 -1.25
C LYS A 346 -25.92 -6.60 -1.37
N TRP A 347 -24.92 -7.08 -2.11
CA TRP A 347 -23.74 -6.36 -2.51
C TRP A 347 -23.73 -6.15 -4.03
N ILE A 348 -23.29 -4.99 -4.47
CA ILE A 348 -23.33 -4.58 -5.88
C ILE A 348 -21.92 -4.12 -6.29
N GLY A 349 -21.46 -4.65 -7.42
CA GLY A 349 -20.28 -4.17 -8.13
C GLY A 349 -20.67 -3.47 -9.42
N LYS A 350 -20.20 -2.22 -9.59
CA LYS A 350 -20.44 -1.40 -10.79
C LYS A 350 -19.12 -0.97 -11.40
N TRP A 351 -19.08 -0.89 -12.72
CA TRP A 351 -17.98 -0.23 -13.42
C TRP A 351 -17.98 1.28 -13.15
N THR A 352 -16.92 1.96 -13.51
CA THR A 352 -16.78 3.42 -13.32
C THR A 352 -17.80 4.26 -14.08
N ASP A 353 -18.36 3.72 -15.15
CA ASP A 353 -19.48 4.30 -15.93
C ASP A 353 -20.86 4.02 -15.30
N SER A 354 -20.88 3.46 -14.08
CA SER A 354 -22.08 3.06 -13.33
C SER A 354 -22.84 1.86 -13.89
N THR A 355 -22.34 1.20 -14.95
CA THR A 355 -22.95 -0.04 -15.44
C THR A 355 -22.76 -1.17 -14.45
N LEU A 356 -23.81 -1.96 -14.24
CA LEU A 356 -23.82 -3.08 -13.30
C LEU A 356 -22.89 -4.19 -13.81
N HIS A 357 -21.99 -4.64 -12.95
CA HIS A 357 -21.08 -5.74 -13.24
C HIS A 357 -21.51 -7.02 -12.53
N TYR A 358 -21.92 -6.93 -11.26
CA TYR A 358 -22.48 -8.08 -10.52
C TYR A 358 -23.35 -7.64 -9.35
N GLU A 359 -24.19 -8.57 -8.92
CA GLU A 359 -24.93 -8.54 -7.67
C GLU A 359 -24.67 -9.84 -6.91
N GLU A 360 -24.37 -9.74 -5.63
CA GLU A 360 -24.04 -10.87 -4.76
C GLU A 360 -24.84 -10.79 -3.46
N ILE A 361 -25.25 -11.92 -2.94
CA ILE A 361 -25.99 -12.04 -1.67
C ILE A 361 -25.08 -12.69 -0.64
N TYR A 362 -24.98 -12.05 0.52
CA TYR A 362 -24.21 -12.52 1.64
C TYR A 362 -25.06 -12.66 2.90
N ASP A 363 -24.70 -13.61 3.76
CA ASP A 363 -25.23 -13.76 5.10
C ASP A 363 -24.09 -13.95 6.09
N LYS A 364 -23.84 -12.92 6.94
CA LYS A 364 -22.75 -12.90 7.93
C LYS A 364 -21.38 -13.26 7.34
N GLY A 365 -21.03 -12.69 6.21
CA GLY A 365 -19.78 -12.93 5.47
C GLY A 365 -19.85 -14.11 4.50
N VAL A 366 -20.81 -15.03 4.67
CA VAL A 366 -20.92 -16.21 3.81
C VAL A 366 -21.63 -15.85 2.51
N PHE A 367 -20.94 -16.03 1.38
CA PHE A 367 -21.52 -15.90 0.05
C PHE A 367 -22.66 -16.93 -0.14
N LYS A 368 -23.80 -16.51 -0.67
CA LYS A 368 -24.97 -17.37 -0.92
C LYS A 368 -25.24 -17.57 -2.41
N SER A 369 -25.27 -16.50 -3.17
CA SER A 369 -25.53 -16.51 -4.60
C SER A 369 -25.09 -15.22 -5.26
N GLY A 370 -24.88 -15.24 -6.57
CA GLY A 370 -24.57 -14.05 -7.33
C GLY A 370 -25.11 -14.10 -8.76
N THR A 371 -25.18 -12.92 -9.36
CA THR A 371 -25.48 -12.72 -10.77
C THR A 371 -24.45 -11.75 -11.35
N ALA A 372 -23.73 -12.15 -12.38
CA ALA A 372 -22.84 -11.32 -13.15
C ALA A 372 -23.51 -10.82 -14.43
N TYR A 373 -23.14 -9.64 -14.87
CA TYR A 373 -23.67 -8.96 -16.03
C TYR A 373 -22.54 -8.64 -17.01
N ASP A 374 -22.69 -9.02 -18.26
CA ASP A 374 -21.76 -8.74 -19.35
C ASP A 374 -22.58 -8.22 -20.56
N GLY A 375 -22.84 -6.91 -20.56
CA GLY A 375 -23.82 -6.30 -21.44
C GLY A 375 -25.24 -6.82 -21.16
N ALA A 376 -25.87 -7.44 -22.15
CA ALA A 376 -27.21 -8.05 -22.01
C ALA A 376 -27.17 -9.47 -21.42
N GLU A 377 -26.02 -10.11 -21.37
CA GLU A 377 -25.85 -11.46 -20.83
C GLU A 377 -25.85 -11.46 -19.30
N LYS A 378 -26.58 -12.42 -18.71
CA LYS A 378 -26.63 -12.65 -17.26
C LYS A 378 -26.18 -14.07 -16.95
N ARG A 379 -25.29 -14.20 -15.97
CA ARG A 379 -24.81 -15.49 -15.48
C ARG A 379 -25.03 -15.56 -13.96
N THR A 380 -25.78 -16.55 -13.52
CA THR A 380 -25.93 -16.86 -12.09
C THR A 380 -24.82 -17.82 -11.63
N TYR A 381 -24.39 -17.68 -10.38
CA TYR A 381 -23.38 -18.54 -9.79
C TYR A 381 -23.64 -18.73 -8.28
N ASP A 382 -23.22 -19.88 -7.78
CA ASP A 382 -23.28 -20.29 -6.36
C ASP A 382 -21.91 -20.22 -5.67
N GLN A 383 -20.85 -19.96 -6.44
CA GLN A 383 -19.49 -19.68 -5.95
C GLN A 383 -18.91 -18.50 -6.72
N ALA A 384 -18.50 -17.46 -6.00
CA ALA A 384 -17.94 -16.27 -6.62
C ALA A 384 -16.57 -16.53 -7.27
N VAL A 385 -15.77 -17.41 -6.67
CA VAL A 385 -14.44 -17.81 -7.13
C VAL A 385 -14.26 -19.32 -7.00
N VAL A 386 -13.92 -19.99 -8.09
CA VAL A 386 -13.47 -21.38 -8.09
C VAL A 386 -12.02 -21.40 -8.54
N GLN A 387 -11.13 -21.92 -7.71
CA GLN A 387 -9.70 -22.02 -8.06
C GLN A 387 -9.50 -23.16 -9.06
N PRO A 388 -8.52 -23.04 -9.98
CA PRO A 388 -8.17 -24.14 -10.86
C PRO A 388 -7.69 -25.35 -10.04
N GLN A 389 -8.10 -26.53 -10.43
CA GLN A 389 -7.71 -27.77 -9.76
C GLN A 389 -7.30 -28.85 -10.73
N PHE A 390 -6.39 -29.73 -10.30
CA PHE A 390 -6.00 -30.90 -11.10
C PHE A 390 -7.18 -31.87 -11.17
N LYS A 391 -7.48 -32.37 -12.38
CA LYS A 391 -8.60 -33.33 -12.61
C LYS A 391 -8.47 -34.57 -11.73
N GLY A 392 -9.43 -34.75 -10.86
CA GLY A 392 -9.47 -35.81 -9.84
C GLY A 392 -8.79 -35.41 -8.52
N GLY A 393 -8.54 -34.14 -8.32
CA GLY A 393 -8.20 -33.53 -7.05
C GLY A 393 -6.74 -33.73 -6.57
N PRO A 394 -6.43 -33.27 -5.34
CA PRO A 394 -5.06 -33.26 -4.82
C PRO A 394 -4.41 -34.65 -4.76
N LYS A 395 -5.17 -35.69 -4.44
CA LYS A 395 -4.62 -37.07 -4.36
C LYS A 395 -4.07 -37.54 -5.69
N LYS A 396 -4.80 -37.32 -6.80
CA LYS A 396 -4.32 -37.66 -8.15
C LYS A 396 -3.16 -36.76 -8.59
N PHE A 397 -3.19 -35.47 -8.21
CA PHE A 397 -2.11 -34.55 -8.48
C PHE A 397 -0.78 -35.01 -7.85
N TYR A 398 -0.76 -35.33 -6.56
CA TYR A 398 0.45 -35.79 -5.89
C TYR A 398 0.89 -37.16 -6.39
N SER A 399 -0.04 -38.07 -6.71
CA SER A 399 0.29 -39.35 -7.34
C SER A 399 0.96 -39.16 -8.70
N PHE A 400 0.44 -38.24 -9.52
CA PHE A 400 1.04 -37.92 -10.82
C PHE A 400 2.48 -37.36 -10.65
N LEU A 401 2.68 -36.43 -9.72
CA LEU A 401 4.02 -35.89 -9.44
C LEU A 401 4.97 -37.01 -9.01
N GLY A 402 4.59 -37.83 -8.03
CA GLY A 402 5.44 -38.93 -7.54
C GLY A 402 5.81 -39.97 -8.60
N GLN A 403 4.91 -40.23 -9.55
CA GLN A 403 5.18 -41.17 -10.66
C GLN A 403 6.02 -40.58 -11.79
N ASN A 404 6.03 -39.25 -11.95
CA ASN A 404 6.64 -38.61 -13.11
C ASN A 404 7.91 -37.81 -12.79
N ILE A 405 8.13 -37.42 -11.52
CA ILE A 405 9.35 -36.72 -11.09
C ILE A 405 10.52 -37.74 -11.10
N ARG A 406 11.64 -37.34 -11.71
CA ARG A 406 12.91 -38.05 -11.69
C ARG A 406 13.93 -37.21 -10.95
N TYR A 407 14.60 -37.81 -9.99
CA TYR A 407 15.66 -37.11 -9.29
C TYR A 407 16.87 -36.89 -10.25
N PRO A 408 17.36 -35.65 -10.41
CA PRO A 408 18.49 -35.36 -11.29
C PRO A 408 19.75 -36.15 -10.85
N MET A 409 20.43 -36.80 -11.78
CA MET A 409 21.53 -37.70 -11.44
C MET A 409 22.71 -36.99 -10.77
N ASP A 410 22.99 -35.75 -11.16
CA ASP A 410 24.08 -34.96 -10.55
C ASP A 410 23.75 -34.53 -9.12
N ALA A 411 22.48 -34.19 -8.83
CA ALA A 411 22.01 -33.92 -7.48
C ALA A 411 22.05 -35.20 -6.63
N ALA A 412 21.60 -36.34 -7.16
CA ALA A 412 21.63 -37.63 -6.46
C ALA A 412 23.06 -38.05 -6.07
N ARG A 413 24.02 -37.94 -6.99
CA ARG A 413 25.42 -38.27 -6.71
C ARG A 413 26.05 -37.43 -5.62
N ARG A 414 25.57 -36.18 -5.46
CA ARG A 414 26.08 -35.22 -4.47
C ARG A 414 25.23 -35.17 -3.17
N GLY A 415 24.16 -35.96 -3.10
CA GLY A 415 23.22 -35.93 -1.96
C GLY A 415 22.57 -34.58 -1.72
N VAL A 416 22.41 -33.75 -2.78
CA VAL A 416 21.87 -32.40 -2.68
C VAL A 416 20.36 -32.46 -2.78
N THR A 417 19.64 -31.87 -1.84
CA THR A 417 18.18 -31.65 -1.87
C THR A 417 17.86 -30.23 -2.33
N GLY A 418 16.64 -29.98 -2.78
CA GLY A 418 16.26 -28.66 -3.26
C GLY A 418 14.75 -28.46 -3.36
N ARG A 419 14.34 -27.19 -3.40
CA ARG A 419 12.93 -26.80 -3.60
C ARG A 419 12.85 -25.80 -4.73
N VAL A 420 12.11 -26.15 -5.77
CA VAL A 420 11.85 -25.29 -6.93
C VAL A 420 10.47 -24.67 -6.79
N PHE A 421 10.36 -23.37 -6.98
CA PHE A 421 9.08 -22.68 -7.09
C PHE A 421 8.80 -22.36 -8.55
N LEU A 422 7.75 -22.98 -9.08
CA LEU A 422 7.26 -22.72 -10.43
C LEU A 422 5.98 -21.90 -10.39
N SER A 423 5.81 -21.04 -11.38
CA SER A 423 4.48 -20.49 -11.71
C SER A 423 4.11 -20.84 -13.14
N PHE A 424 2.83 -20.98 -13.38
CA PHE A 424 2.23 -21.19 -14.68
C PHE A 424 0.81 -20.65 -14.69
N VAL A 425 0.23 -20.49 -15.88
CA VAL A 425 -1.16 -20.10 -16.03
C VAL A 425 -1.99 -21.32 -16.45
N VAL A 426 -3.05 -21.63 -15.72
CA VAL A 426 -4.08 -22.54 -16.17
C VAL A 426 -5.03 -21.76 -17.06
N CYS A 427 -5.12 -22.16 -18.33
CA CYS A 427 -5.94 -21.53 -19.35
C CYS A 427 -7.38 -22.01 -19.28
N GLU A 428 -8.30 -21.35 -20.00
CA GLU A 428 -9.74 -21.59 -19.96
C GLU A 428 -10.17 -22.98 -20.44
N ASP A 429 -9.33 -23.63 -21.24
CA ASP A 429 -9.50 -25.01 -21.75
C ASP A 429 -8.85 -26.08 -20.85
N GLY A 430 -8.24 -25.66 -19.72
CA GLY A 430 -7.47 -26.54 -18.83
C GLY A 430 -6.05 -26.85 -19.33
N SER A 431 -5.62 -26.25 -20.44
CA SER A 431 -4.21 -26.25 -20.85
C SER A 431 -3.38 -25.36 -19.93
N MET A 432 -2.07 -25.47 -20.02
CA MET A 432 -1.15 -24.67 -19.21
C MET A 432 -0.19 -23.89 -20.12
N CYS A 433 0.07 -22.63 -19.74
CA CYS A 433 0.97 -21.72 -20.46
C CYS A 433 1.77 -20.83 -19.49
N ASP A 434 2.61 -19.94 -20.00
CA ASP A 434 3.34 -18.92 -19.25
C ASP A 434 4.15 -19.49 -18.07
N TYR A 435 4.86 -20.62 -18.32
CA TYR A 435 5.67 -21.28 -17.31
C TYR A 435 6.88 -20.43 -16.93
N LYS A 436 7.13 -20.32 -15.63
CA LYS A 436 8.27 -19.59 -15.11
C LYS A 436 8.84 -20.25 -13.85
N VAL A 437 10.15 -20.38 -13.76
CA VAL A 437 10.85 -20.69 -12.51
C VAL A 437 10.99 -19.40 -11.72
N GLU A 438 10.28 -19.29 -10.61
CA GLU A 438 10.29 -18.09 -9.75
C GLU A 438 11.47 -18.14 -8.77
N ASN A 439 11.81 -19.35 -8.26
CA ASN A 439 13.00 -19.58 -7.45
C ASN A 439 13.67 -20.89 -7.87
N SER A 440 14.93 -20.78 -8.27
CA SER A 440 15.77 -21.87 -8.76
C SER A 440 16.42 -22.61 -7.59
N ALA A 441 16.49 -23.94 -7.68
CA ALA A 441 17.29 -24.79 -6.78
C ALA A 441 18.60 -25.27 -7.44
N GLY A 442 18.79 -25.07 -8.74
CA GLY A 442 19.96 -25.54 -9.49
C GLY A 442 20.06 -27.07 -9.62
N PHE A 443 21.21 -27.58 -9.90
CA PHE A 443 21.54 -29.03 -9.97
C PHE A 443 20.59 -29.87 -10.85
N GLY A 444 19.93 -29.26 -11.87
CA GLY A 444 18.98 -29.94 -12.75
C GLY A 444 17.56 -30.05 -12.19
N PHE A 445 17.32 -29.54 -10.98
CA PHE A 445 15.97 -29.56 -10.37
C PHE A 445 14.97 -28.70 -11.12
N ASP A 446 15.41 -27.55 -11.66
CA ASP A 446 14.54 -26.59 -12.35
C ASP A 446 14.02 -27.18 -13.67
N GLU A 447 14.90 -27.79 -14.44
CA GLU A 447 14.60 -28.47 -15.72
C GLU A 447 13.64 -29.62 -15.50
N GLU A 448 13.89 -30.43 -14.46
CA GLU A 448 13.03 -31.58 -14.13
C GLU A 448 11.66 -31.14 -13.65
N ALA A 449 11.58 -30.15 -12.75
CA ALA A 449 10.34 -29.58 -12.28
C ALA A 449 9.51 -29.03 -13.45
N LEU A 450 10.14 -28.25 -14.34
CA LEU A 450 9.49 -27.71 -15.53
C LEU A 450 9.02 -28.81 -16.49
N ARG A 451 9.82 -29.86 -16.70
CA ARG A 451 9.46 -31.01 -17.53
C ARG A 451 8.21 -31.71 -17.04
N VAL A 452 8.13 -31.98 -15.73
CA VAL A 452 6.98 -32.68 -15.14
C VAL A 452 5.74 -31.78 -15.16
N VAL A 453 5.88 -30.51 -14.83
CA VAL A 453 4.76 -29.57 -14.83
C VAL A 453 4.17 -29.40 -16.23
N LYS A 454 4.99 -29.31 -17.28
CA LYS A 454 4.50 -29.26 -18.67
C LYS A 454 3.68 -30.49 -19.08
N LYS A 455 3.96 -31.67 -18.53
CA LYS A 455 3.15 -32.88 -18.80
C LYS A 455 1.74 -32.82 -18.21
N MET A 456 1.44 -31.91 -17.30
CA MET A 456 0.13 -31.73 -16.70
C MET A 456 -0.82 -30.85 -17.53
N SER A 457 -0.35 -30.30 -18.66
CA SER A 457 -1.20 -29.47 -19.53
C SER A 457 -2.39 -30.28 -20.06
N GLY A 458 -3.60 -29.68 -19.96
CA GLY A 458 -4.86 -30.37 -20.29
C GLY A 458 -5.44 -31.24 -19.18
N MET A 459 -4.71 -31.43 -18.06
CA MET A 459 -5.18 -32.20 -16.90
C MET A 459 -5.79 -31.33 -15.79
N TRP A 460 -6.04 -30.06 -16.06
CA TRP A 460 -6.60 -29.14 -15.09
C TRP A 460 -8.06 -28.79 -15.40
N GLU A 461 -8.83 -28.59 -14.37
CA GLU A 461 -10.10 -27.88 -14.42
C GLU A 461 -9.77 -26.40 -14.29
N PRO A 462 -10.25 -25.51 -15.20
CA PRO A 462 -9.93 -24.11 -15.19
C PRO A 462 -10.55 -23.39 -13.98
N GLY A 463 -10.01 -22.23 -13.65
CA GLY A 463 -10.61 -21.35 -12.66
C GLY A 463 -11.90 -20.71 -13.16
N VAL A 464 -12.83 -20.41 -12.24
CA VAL A 464 -14.08 -19.70 -12.56
C VAL A 464 -14.20 -18.48 -11.65
N LEU A 465 -14.51 -17.33 -12.24
CA LEU A 465 -14.80 -16.08 -11.54
C LEU A 465 -16.21 -15.62 -11.93
N ARG A 466 -17.11 -15.57 -10.96
CA ARG A 466 -18.50 -15.14 -11.16
C ARG A 466 -19.18 -15.83 -12.34
N GLY A 467 -19.03 -17.16 -12.39
CA GLY A 467 -19.61 -18.00 -13.44
C GLY A 467 -18.92 -17.90 -14.81
N LYS A 468 -17.84 -17.17 -14.94
CA LYS A 468 -17.01 -17.09 -16.16
C LYS A 468 -15.72 -17.86 -15.98
N VAL A 469 -15.41 -18.76 -16.91
CA VAL A 469 -14.11 -19.44 -16.95
C VAL A 469 -13.02 -18.41 -17.23
N VAL A 470 -11.92 -18.46 -16.47
CA VAL A 470 -10.84 -17.47 -16.53
C VAL A 470 -9.47 -18.13 -16.45
N ARG A 471 -8.48 -17.46 -17.02
CA ARG A 471 -7.07 -17.81 -16.87
C ARG A 471 -6.59 -17.48 -15.45
N VAL A 472 -5.95 -18.43 -14.79
CA VAL A 472 -5.47 -18.24 -13.41
C VAL A 472 -4.00 -18.61 -13.31
N LYS A 473 -3.20 -17.69 -12.76
CA LYS A 473 -1.80 -17.98 -12.40
C LYS A 473 -1.77 -18.88 -11.17
N TYR A 474 -1.08 -19.99 -11.29
CA TYR A 474 -0.88 -20.98 -10.23
C TYR A 474 0.58 -21.02 -9.82
N ASN A 475 0.85 -21.06 -8.51
CA ASN A 475 2.20 -21.19 -7.97
C ASN A 475 2.35 -22.57 -7.34
N LEU A 476 3.40 -23.30 -7.73
CA LEU A 476 3.63 -24.67 -7.31
C LEU A 476 5.03 -24.84 -6.74
N PRO A 477 5.19 -25.13 -5.44
CA PRO A 477 6.45 -25.60 -4.89
C PRO A 477 6.64 -27.09 -5.17
N ILE A 478 7.79 -27.49 -5.67
CA ILE A 478 8.21 -28.89 -5.85
C ILE A 478 9.45 -29.14 -5.00
N ASN A 479 9.33 -30.07 -4.03
CA ASN A 479 10.42 -30.48 -3.18
C ASN A 479 11.13 -31.70 -3.78
N PHE A 480 12.44 -31.66 -3.80
CA PHE A 480 13.31 -32.79 -4.13
C PHE A 480 14.05 -33.19 -2.87
N GLU A 481 13.69 -34.38 -2.33
CA GLU A 481 14.30 -34.94 -1.13
C GLU A 481 14.91 -36.28 -1.48
N VAL A 482 16.06 -36.62 -0.89
CA VAL A 482 16.70 -37.95 -1.03
C VAL A 482 16.02 -38.84 0.01
N ASN A 483 15.36 -39.89 -0.46
CA ASN A 483 14.80 -40.93 0.41
C ASN A 483 15.89 -41.86 0.93
#